data_0389fba5a14f32055e0ea5ede8d84ec4
#
_entry.id   0389fba5a14f32055e0ea5ede8d84ec4
#
_cell.length_a   1.000
_cell.length_b   1.000
_cell.length_c   1.000
_cell.angle_alpha   90.00
_cell.angle_beta   90.00
_cell.angle_gamma   90.00
#
_symmetry.space_group_name_H-M   'P 1'
#
loop_
_entity.id
_entity.type
_entity.pdbx_description
1 polymer ?
#
loop_
_entity_poly.entity_id
_entity_poly.type
_entity_poly.pdbx_seq_one_letter_code
_entity_poly.pdbx_strand_id
1 'polypeptide(L)'
;MLSGNNSMNKTGYIFHPQYLKHDTQSHPENSGRLKAIQQKIASSEIYSHLYFPEPRRANDNEISSNHDIGHIENVRNSCRNGVQNLDGDTVICPDSWDAAILSSGAGLTAIDQIISGQLDNAFTAVRPPGHHAEKDRAMGFCLFNNVAI
;
A
#
# COMPACT_ATOMS: atom_id res chain seq x y z
N MET A 1 -8.66 44.10 2.56
CA MET A 1 -7.40 43.40 2.22
C MET A 1 -7.48 42.00 2.78
N LEU A 2 -7.80 41.02 1.93
CA LEU A 2 -7.79 39.60 2.30
C LEU A 2 -6.34 39.15 2.27
N SER A 3 -5.71 38.99 3.43
CA SER A 3 -4.41 38.33 3.56
C SER A 3 -4.64 36.85 3.21
N GLY A 4 -4.40 36.52 1.95
CA GLY A 4 -4.34 35.10 1.56
C GLY A 4 -3.16 34.46 2.30
N ASN A 5 -3.45 33.70 3.33
CA ASN A 5 -2.50 32.74 3.90
C ASN A 5 -2.19 31.73 2.79
N ASN A 6 -1.09 31.94 2.10
CA ASN A 6 -0.53 30.99 1.15
C ASN A 6 0.18 29.89 1.96
N SER A 7 -0.59 29.13 2.75
CA SER A 7 -0.06 27.93 3.38
C SER A 7 0.22 26.93 2.26
N MET A 8 1.47 26.54 2.09
CA MET A 8 1.81 25.45 1.17
C MET A 8 1.04 24.22 1.56
N ASN A 9 0.45 23.52 0.57
CA ASN A 9 -0.28 22.28 0.78
C ASN A 9 0.62 21.24 1.48
N LYS A 10 0.07 20.63 2.52
CA LYS A 10 0.73 19.56 3.27
C LYS A 10 0.54 18.24 2.53
N THR A 11 1.51 17.85 1.73
CA THR A 11 1.46 16.60 0.96
C THR A 11 2.14 15.48 1.71
N GLY A 12 1.41 14.40 2.00
CA GLY A 12 1.94 13.17 2.58
C GLY A 12 2.59 12.28 1.52
N TYR A 13 3.77 11.73 1.81
CA TYR A 13 4.36 10.64 1.06
C TYR A 13 4.48 9.42 1.96
N ILE A 14 3.68 8.39 1.69
CA ILE A 14 3.58 7.21 2.55
C ILE A 14 4.27 6.03 1.89
N PHE A 15 5.29 5.52 2.56
CA PHE A 15 6.07 4.37 2.15
C PHE A 15 6.53 3.58 3.39
N HIS A 16 6.68 2.26 3.25
CA HIS A 16 7.26 1.42 4.29
C HIS A 16 8.24 0.39 3.69
N PRO A 17 9.40 0.12 4.33
CA PRO A 17 10.38 -0.84 3.82
C PRO A 17 9.86 -2.26 3.64
N GLN A 18 8.83 -2.66 4.37
CA GLN A 18 8.17 -3.98 4.24
C GLN A 18 7.65 -4.23 2.83
N TYR A 19 7.24 -3.20 2.09
CA TYR A 19 6.81 -3.34 0.69
C TYR A 19 7.90 -3.90 -0.21
N LEU A 20 9.18 -3.68 0.12
CA LEU A 20 10.31 -4.19 -0.66
C LEU A 20 10.58 -5.68 -0.41
N LYS A 21 10.05 -6.24 0.68
CA LYS A 21 10.20 -7.65 1.04
C LYS A 21 9.16 -8.56 0.36
N HIS A 22 8.09 -8.00 -0.21
CA HIS A 22 7.21 -8.73 -1.11
C HIS A 22 7.99 -9.13 -2.36
N ASP A 23 8.61 -10.32 -2.31
CA ASP A 23 9.47 -10.82 -3.38
C ASP A 23 8.63 -11.57 -4.42
N THR A 24 8.60 -11.01 -5.61
CA THR A 24 7.94 -11.56 -6.79
C THR A 24 8.95 -12.11 -7.82
N GLN A 25 10.20 -12.30 -7.40
CA GLN A 25 11.29 -12.83 -8.22
C GLN A 25 11.51 -11.98 -9.50
N SER A 26 11.53 -12.62 -10.68
CA SER A 26 11.72 -11.96 -11.99
C SER A 26 10.42 -11.37 -12.57
N HIS A 27 9.34 -11.32 -11.80
CA HIS A 27 8.05 -10.80 -12.26
C HIS A 27 8.15 -9.30 -12.62
N PRO A 28 7.41 -8.79 -13.64
CA PRO A 28 7.37 -7.36 -13.98
C PRO A 28 6.96 -6.45 -12.81
N GLU A 29 6.01 -6.88 -11.97
CA GLU A 29 5.68 -6.22 -10.71
C GLU A 29 6.71 -6.66 -9.65
N ASN A 30 7.72 -5.85 -9.39
CA ASN A 30 8.80 -6.14 -8.44
C ASN A 30 9.20 -4.91 -7.63
N SER A 31 10.06 -5.11 -6.62
CA SER A 31 10.49 -4.04 -5.71
C SER A 31 11.30 -2.93 -6.37
N GLY A 32 11.85 -3.15 -7.57
CA GLY A 32 12.65 -2.17 -8.33
C GLY A 32 11.85 -0.91 -8.64
N ARG A 33 10.54 -1.05 -8.90
CA ARG A 33 9.65 0.08 -9.14
C ARG A 33 9.62 1.05 -7.96
N LEU A 34 9.38 0.55 -6.75
CA LEU A 34 9.36 1.40 -5.54
C LEU A 34 10.74 1.96 -5.21
N LYS A 35 11.80 1.19 -5.41
CA LYS A 35 13.18 1.68 -5.22
C LYS A 35 13.47 2.88 -6.12
N ALA A 36 13.08 2.80 -7.41
CA ALA A 36 13.25 3.90 -8.35
C ALA A 36 12.45 5.15 -7.94
N ILE A 37 11.18 4.98 -7.50
CA ILE A 37 10.34 6.08 -6.99
C ILE A 37 11.01 6.72 -5.78
N GLN A 38 11.44 5.92 -4.79
CA GLN A 38 12.13 6.40 -3.59
C GLN A 38 13.37 7.23 -3.92
N GLN A 39 14.22 6.72 -4.79
CA GLN A 39 15.43 7.43 -5.21
C GLN A 39 15.10 8.76 -5.89
N LYS A 40 14.09 8.76 -6.78
CA LYS A 40 13.69 9.97 -7.49
C LYS A 40 13.10 11.02 -6.55
N ILE A 41 12.23 10.62 -5.62
CA ILE A 41 11.67 11.52 -4.61
C ILE A 41 12.78 12.06 -3.71
N ALA A 42 13.66 11.20 -3.18
CA ALA A 42 14.73 11.62 -2.26
C ALA A 42 15.74 12.59 -2.91
N SER A 43 15.93 12.52 -4.22
CA SER A 43 16.83 13.41 -4.98
C SER A 43 16.13 14.66 -5.54
N SER A 44 14.85 14.84 -5.29
CA SER A 44 14.06 15.95 -5.82
C SER A 44 13.95 17.11 -4.83
N GLU A 45 13.74 18.31 -5.34
CA GLU A 45 13.53 19.51 -4.52
C GLU A 45 12.25 19.43 -3.67
N ILE A 46 11.25 18.64 -4.10
CA ILE A 46 10.00 18.48 -3.36
C ILE A 46 10.19 17.70 -2.05
N TYR A 47 11.27 16.91 -1.90
CA TYR A 47 11.50 16.06 -0.73
C TYR A 47 11.38 16.83 0.59
N SER A 48 11.96 18.03 0.66
CA SER A 48 11.94 18.89 1.86
C SER A 48 10.55 19.46 2.18
N HIS A 49 9.60 19.34 1.26
CA HIS A 49 8.23 19.84 1.41
C HIS A 49 7.21 18.73 1.68
N LEU A 50 7.65 17.47 1.72
CA LEU A 50 6.79 16.31 1.99
C LEU A 50 6.73 16.00 3.48
N TYR A 51 5.57 15.50 3.89
CA TYR A 51 5.34 14.85 5.18
C TYR A 51 5.45 13.33 4.98
N PHE A 52 5.97 12.61 5.96
CA PHE A 52 6.23 11.17 5.87
C PHE A 52 5.46 10.41 6.94
N PRO A 53 4.13 10.26 6.81
CA PRO A 53 3.35 9.47 7.75
C PRO A 53 3.74 8.00 7.72
N GLU A 54 3.87 7.39 8.89
CA GLU A 54 4.05 5.94 9.00
C GLU A 54 2.72 5.23 8.74
N PRO A 55 2.64 4.28 7.80
CA PRO A 55 1.40 3.56 7.54
C PRO A 55 1.08 2.60 8.69
N ARG A 56 -0.17 2.58 9.13
CA ARG A 56 -0.67 1.56 10.03
C ARG A 56 -1.03 0.27 9.28
N ARG A 57 -1.13 -0.82 9.99
CA ARG A 57 -1.64 -2.08 9.42
C ARG A 57 -3.17 -2.00 9.34
N ALA A 58 -3.76 -2.39 8.21
CA ALA A 58 -5.19 -2.64 8.16
C ALA A 58 -5.51 -3.88 9.01
N ASN A 59 -6.59 -3.82 9.77
CA ASN A 59 -7.09 -4.97 10.53
C ASN A 59 -8.10 -5.79 9.73
N ASP A 60 -8.43 -6.99 10.21
CA ASP A 60 -9.33 -7.92 9.49
C ASP A 60 -10.72 -7.31 9.23
N ASN A 61 -11.25 -6.49 10.15
CA ASN A 61 -12.55 -5.86 9.96
C ASN A 61 -12.52 -4.82 8.82
N GLU A 62 -11.43 -4.08 8.69
CA GLU A 62 -11.24 -3.11 7.60
C GLU A 62 -11.11 -3.84 6.26
N ILE A 63 -10.30 -4.90 6.20
CA ILE A 63 -10.16 -5.69 4.97
C ILE A 63 -11.47 -6.39 4.61
N SER A 64 -12.22 -6.89 5.60
CA SER A 64 -13.50 -7.56 5.38
C SER A 64 -14.65 -6.63 4.96
N SER A 65 -14.44 -5.31 5.01
CA SER A 65 -15.41 -4.36 4.41
C SER A 65 -15.56 -4.57 2.90
N ASN A 66 -14.52 -5.08 2.25
CA ASN A 66 -14.50 -5.33 0.80
C ASN A 66 -14.25 -6.81 0.43
N HIS A 67 -13.61 -7.60 1.30
CA HIS A 67 -13.22 -8.98 1.02
C HIS A 67 -13.90 -9.99 1.93
N ASP A 68 -14.18 -11.17 1.41
CA ASP A 68 -14.69 -12.29 2.20
C ASP A 68 -13.62 -12.79 3.19
N ILE A 69 -14.04 -13.17 4.39
CA ILE A 69 -13.14 -13.68 5.44
C ILE A 69 -12.35 -14.90 4.94
N GLY A 70 -12.98 -15.76 4.15
CA GLY A 70 -12.31 -16.92 3.55
C GLY A 70 -11.14 -16.53 2.63
N HIS A 71 -11.27 -15.42 1.89
CA HIS A 71 -10.16 -14.88 1.08
C HIS A 71 -9.03 -14.36 1.96
N ILE A 72 -9.36 -13.59 3.02
CA ILE A 72 -8.38 -13.05 3.96
C ILE A 72 -7.55 -14.18 4.58
N GLU A 73 -8.22 -15.24 5.06
CA GLU A 73 -7.58 -16.40 5.64
C GLU A 73 -6.74 -17.18 4.62
N ASN A 74 -7.24 -17.31 3.39
CA ASN A 74 -6.49 -17.98 2.31
C ASN A 74 -5.17 -17.25 2.02
N VAL A 75 -5.18 -15.93 1.86
CA VAL A 75 -3.95 -15.13 1.64
C VAL A 75 -2.99 -15.28 2.82
N ARG A 76 -3.49 -15.13 4.05
CA ARG A 76 -2.69 -15.27 5.28
C ARG A 76 -2.01 -16.64 5.38
N ASN A 77 -2.79 -17.70 5.18
CA ASN A 77 -2.30 -19.07 5.31
C ASN A 77 -1.35 -19.45 4.16
N SER A 78 -1.64 -19.01 2.94
CA SER A 78 -0.78 -19.24 1.79
C SER A 78 0.61 -18.62 1.99
N CYS A 79 0.68 -17.37 2.45
CA CYS A 79 1.96 -16.73 2.79
C CYS A 79 2.70 -17.48 3.91
N ARG A 80 1.99 -17.84 5.00
CA ARG A 80 2.58 -18.57 6.13
C ARG A 80 3.12 -19.95 5.73
N ASN A 81 2.45 -20.63 4.83
CA ASN A 81 2.80 -21.99 4.39
C ASN A 81 3.80 -21.99 3.22
N GLY A 82 4.29 -20.84 2.78
CA GLY A 82 5.28 -20.74 1.70
C GLY A 82 4.72 -21.07 0.31
N VAL A 83 3.41 -20.92 0.10
CA VAL A 83 2.80 -21.00 -1.23
C VAL A 83 3.40 -19.88 -2.08
N GLN A 84 3.73 -20.19 -3.33
CA GLN A 84 4.41 -19.23 -4.23
C GLN A 84 3.45 -18.40 -5.08
N ASN A 85 2.24 -18.89 -5.34
CA ASN A 85 1.27 -18.21 -6.19
C ASN A 85 -0.15 -18.40 -5.63
N LEU A 86 -0.98 -17.36 -5.70
CA LEU A 86 -2.42 -17.45 -5.38
C LEU A 86 -3.26 -17.79 -6.61
N ASP A 87 -2.79 -17.42 -7.80
CA ASP A 87 -3.35 -17.78 -9.10
C ASP A 87 -2.22 -17.90 -10.15
N GLY A 88 -2.56 -17.81 -11.45
CA GLY A 88 -1.59 -18.01 -12.54
C GLY A 88 -0.47 -16.96 -12.60
N ASP A 89 -0.68 -15.75 -12.06
CA ASP A 89 0.26 -14.62 -12.14
C ASP A 89 0.39 -13.79 -10.85
N THR A 90 -0.30 -14.17 -9.77
CA THR A 90 -0.19 -13.47 -8.49
C THR A 90 0.82 -14.17 -7.58
N VAL A 91 2.08 -13.79 -7.75
CA VAL A 91 3.22 -14.34 -6.98
C VAL A 91 3.21 -13.80 -5.56
N ILE A 92 3.43 -14.69 -4.59
CA ILE A 92 3.56 -14.34 -3.17
C ILE A 92 4.80 -14.98 -2.53
N CYS A 93 5.20 -14.43 -1.40
CA CYS A 93 6.22 -14.96 -0.50
C CYS A 93 5.76 -14.82 0.96
N PRO A 94 6.47 -15.35 1.95
CA PRO A 94 6.08 -15.22 3.37
C PRO A 94 5.86 -13.78 3.83
N ASP A 95 6.63 -12.82 3.34
CA ASP A 95 6.50 -11.39 3.67
C ASP A 95 5.33 -10.68 2.97
N SER A 96 4.67 -11.34 2.01
CA SER A 96 3.58 -10.72 1.22
C SER A 96 2.36 -10.37 2.05
N TRP A 97 2.03 -11.18 3.08
CA TRP A 97 0.94 -10.86 4.01
C TRP A 97 1.16 -9.50 4.69
N ASP A 98 2.33 -9.32 5.30
CA ASP A 98 2.67 -8.10 6.02
C ASP A 98 2.72 -6.88 5.09
N ALA A 99 3.25 -7.05 3.88
CA ALA A 99 3.25 -6.00 2.87
C ALA A 99 1.82 -5.62 2.45
N ALA A 100 0.93 -6.59 2.24
CA ALA A 100 -0.44 -6.37 1.78
C ALA A 100 -1.29 -5.61 2.80
N ILE A 101 -1.25 -6.01 4.08
CA ILE A 101 -2.02 -5.31 5.13
C ILE A 101 -1.47 -3.91 5.44
N LEU A 102 -0.17 -3.67 5.28
CA LEU A 102 0.40 -2.33 5.32
C LEU A 102 0.03 -1.50 4.09
N SER A 103 -0.04 -2.12 2.90
CA SER A 103 -0.46 -1.45 1.67
C SER A 103 -1.89 -0.92 1.77
N SER A 104 -2.82 -1.75 2.27
CA SER A 104 -4.19 -1.32 2.55
C SER A 104 -4.23 -0.25 3.65
N GLY A 105 -3.49 -0.45 4.73
CA GLY A 105 -3.42 0.51 5.84
C GLY A 105 -2.79 1.85 5.47
N ALA A 106 -1.98 1.93 4.42
CA ALA A 106 -1.42 3.20 3.92
C ALA A 106 -2.51 4.13 3.36
N GLY A 107 -3.47 3.57 2.61
CA GLY A 107 -4.64 4.30 2.13
C GLY A 107 -5.46 4.86 3.28
N LEU A 108 -5.77 4.00 4.26
CA LEU A 108 -6.51 4.38 5.46
C LEU A 108 -5.78 5.46 6.27
N THR A 109 -4.45 5.32 6.46
CA THR A 109 -3.63 6.36 7.12
C THR A 109 -3.69 7.69 6.40
N ALA A 110 -3.62 7.68 5.06
CA ALA A 110 -3.72 8.90 4.25
C ALA A 110 -5.08 9.60 4.46
N ILE A 111 -6.17 8.83 4.39
CA ILE A 111 -7.54 9.34 4.56
C ILE A 111 -7.73 9.90 5.98
N ASP A 112 -7.32 9.17 7.02
CA ASP A 112 -7.42 9.62 8.41
C ASP A 112 -6.72 10.96 8.63
N GLN A 113 -5.51 11.14 8.07
CA GLN A 113 -4.75 12.38 8.22
C GLN A 113 -5.31 13.54 7.38
N ILE A 114 -5.91 13.26 6.22
CA ILE A 114 -6.59 14.28 5.42
C ILE A 114 -7.88 14.72 6.13
N ILE A 115 -8.70 13.81 6.61
CA ILE A 115 -9.95 14.12 7.32
C ILE A 115 -9.66 14.92 8.60
N SER A 116 -8.58 14.59 9.32
CA SER A 116 -8.18 15.32 10.53
C SER A 116 -7.48 16.66 10.27
N GLY A 117 -7.25 17.04 8.99
CA GLY A 117 -6.58 18.29 8.61
C GLY A 117 -5.07 18.30 8.85
N GLN A 118 -4.47 17.15 9.11
CA GLN A 118 -3.01 17.01 9.23
C GLN A 118 -2.32 17.07 7.85
N LEU A 119 -2.99 16.57 6.80
CA LEU A 119 -2.58 16.64 5.41
C LEU A 119 -3.69 17.23 4.55
N ASP A 120 -3.32 17.81 3.42
CA ASP A 120 -4.26 18.27 2.37
C ASP A 120 -4.43 17.19 1.28
N ASN A 121 -3.39 16.41 1.03
CA ASN A 121 -3.38 15.29 0.09
C ASN A 121 -2.23 14.32 0.43
N ALA A 122 -2.23 13.14 -0.20
CA ALA A 122 -1.17 12.16 -0.01
C ALA A 122 -0.90 11.32 -1.27
N PHE A 123 0.34 10.85 -1.38
CA PHE A 123 0.77 9.84 -2.33
C PHE A 123 1.24 8.60 -1.57
N THR A 124 0.56 7.47 -1.79
CA THR A 124 0.92 6.19 -1.18
C THR A 124 1.75 5.36 -2.16
N ALA A 125 3.05 5.21 -1.87
CA ALA A 125 3.97 4.39 -2.66
C ALA A 125 4.01 2.96 -2.11
N VAL A 126 3.06 2.14 -2.49
CA VAL A 126 2.77 0.83 -1.90
C VAL A 126 2.99 -0.36 -2.83
N ARG A 127 3.21 -1.54 -2.25
CA ARG A 127 3.21 -2.87 -2.84
C ARG A 127 2.72 -3.88 -1.79
N PRO A 128 2.00 -4.96 -2.23
CA PRO A 128 1.48 -5.23 -3.57
C PRO A 128 0.45 -4.18 -4.03
N PRO A 129 0.14 -4.13 -5.35
CA PRO A 129 -1.00 -3.35 -5.84
C PRO A 129 -2.33 -3.95 -5.37
N GLY A 130 -3.48 -3.29 -5.65
CA GLY A 130 -4.76 -3.74 -5.10
C GLY A 130 -5.95 -3.69 -6.03
N HIS A 131 -5.90 -2.90 -7.10
CA HIS A 131 -7.06 -2.56 -7.93
C HIS A 131 -7.68 -3.72 -8.74
N HIS A 132 -6.99 -4.85 -8.86
CA HIS A 132 -7.53 -6.05 -9.53
C HIS A 132 -8.09 -7.09 -8.55
N ALA A 133 -7.78 -7.02 -7.26
CA ALA A 133 -8.30 -7.99 -6.31
C ALA A 133 -9.83 -7.90 -6.22
N GLU A 134 -10.48 -9.06 -6.33
CA GLU A 134 -11.92 -9.19 -6.21
C GLU A 134 -12.33 -9.52 -4.77
N LYS A 135 -13.63 -9.60 -4.53
CA LYS A 135 -14.16 -9.82 -3.19
C LYS A 135 -13.63 -11.12 -2.54
N ASP A 136 -13.50 -12.17 -3.32
CA ASP A 136 -13.23 -13.53 -2.87
C ASP A 136 -11.91 -14.11 -3.42
N ARG A 137 -11.14 -13.34 -4.20
CA ARG A 137 -9.89 -13.82 -4.79
C ARG A 137 -8.87 -12.74 -5.08
N ALA A 138 -7.60 -13.11 -4.99
CA ALA A 138 -6.47 -12.37 -5.53
C ALA A 138 -6.46 -12.47 -7.06
N MET A 139 -6.04 -11.41 -7.75
CA MET A 139 -5.92 -11.38 -9.21
C MET A 139 -4.98 -10.26 -9.65
N GLY A 140 -4.27 -10.46 -10.78
CA GLY A 140 -3.47 -9.40 -11.40
C GLY A 140 -2.46 -8.78 -10.46
N PHE A 141 -1.70 -9.61 -9.74
CA PHE A 141 -0.67 -9.23 -8.76
C PHE A 141 -1.21 -8.62 -7.46
N CYS A 142 -2.54 -8.48 -7.34
CA CYS A 142 -3.23 -7.81 -6.24
C CYS A 142 -3.75 -8.84 -5.24
N LEU A 143 -3.40 -8.66 -3.96
CA LEU A 143 -3.85 -9.52 -2.87
C LEU A 143 -5.16 -9.00 -2.26
N PHE A 144 -5.19 -7.72 -1.90
CA PHE A 144 -6.36 -7.02 -1.39
C PHE A 144 -6.57 -5.73 -2.19
N ASN A 145 -7.80 -5.29 -2.31
CA ASN A 145 -8.14 -4.07 -3.03
C ASN A 145 -7.94 -2.84 -2.14
N ASN A 146 -6.71 -2.32 -2.15
CA ASN A 146 -6.29 -1.19 -1.30
C ASN A 146 -7.09 0.10 -1.54
N VAL A 147 -7.80 0.20 -2.65
CA VAL A 147 -8.59 1.40 -3.01
C VAL A 147 -10.03 1.25 -2.56
N ALA A 148 -10.52 0.01 -2.47
CA ALA A 148 -11.90 -0.27 -2.09
C ALA A 148 -12.09 -0.45 -0.57
N ILE A 149 -11.01 -0.79 0.17
CA ILE A 149 -10.96 -0.89 1.63
C ILE A 149 -11.00 0.52 2.23
#